data_d73ba1505f63f2f48a40ac4afaec6760
#
_entry.id   d73ba1505f63f2f48a40ac4afaec6760
#
_cell.length_a   1.000
_cell.length_b   1.000
_cell.length_c   1.000
_cell.angle_alpha   90.00
_cell.angle_beta   90.00
_cell.angle_gamma   90.00
#
_symmetry.space_group_name_H-M   'P 1'
#
loop_
_entity.id
_entity.type
_entity.pdbx_description
1 polymer ?
#
loop_
_entity_poly.entity_id
_entity_poly.type
_entity_poly.pdbx_seq_one_letter_code
_entity_poly.pdbx_strand_id
1 'polypeptide(L)'
;MKSGFLEVPVSKTLMLDNLTQRLSGVIKNLRGQARLTESNIQDALREVRMALLEADVALPVVKDFIAQVKQAALGQEVIGNLNPGQALVGVVHRELIRLMGEHNDALNLAITPPAVILMAGLQGAGKTTTSGKLAKLLREQQKKKVLLVSCDVYRPAAIEQLRTLAQQLEIDFFASDISQKPQDIALAALDFARRHYHDVLIADTAGRLATQLHLM
;
A
#
# COMPACT_ATOMS: atom_id res chain seq x y z
N MET A 1 -31.74 -6.84 16.12
CA MET A 1 -31.01 -6.33 14.96
C MET A 1 -29.62 -6.93 14.98
N LYS A 2 -29.34 -7.92 14.11
CA LYS A 2 -28.04 -8.65 14.08
C LYS A 2 -27.11 -7.88 13.15
N SER A 3 -25.97 -7.40 13.67
CA SER A 3 -24.89 -6.78 12.90
C SER A 3 -24.19 -7.87 12.05
N GLY A 4 -24.45 -7.85 10.75
CA GLY A 4 -23.71 -8.68 9.80
C GLY A 4 -22.30 -8.14 9.65
N PHE A 5 -21.33 -8.74 10.34
CA PHE A 5 -19.92 -8.61 10.02
C PHE A 5 -19.69 -9.36 8.70
N LEU A 6 -19.34 -8.63 7.65
CA LEU A 6 -18.83 -9.20 6.41
C LEU A 6 -17.52 -9.93 6.69
N GLU A 7 -17.54 -11.24 6.57
CA GLU A 7 -16.35 -12.08 6.62
C GLU A 7 -15.38 -11.67 5.50
N VAL A 8 -14.18 -11.28 5.90
CA VAL A 8 -13.08 -10.96 4.98
C VAL A 8 -12.54 -12.28 4.42
N PRO A 9 -12.44 -12.46 3.09
CA PRO A 9 -12.00 -13.73 2.52
C PRO A 9 -10.57 -14.08 2.94
N VAL A 10 -10.38 -15.35 3.31
CA VAL A 10 -9.19 -16.02 3.88
C VAL A 10 -7.88 -15.83 3.09
N SER A 11 -7.93 -15.40 1.83
CA SER A 11 -6.75 -15.24 0.96
C SER A 11 -5.76 -14.13 1.37
N LYS A 12 -6.19 -13.13 2.14
CA LYS A 12 -5.33 -12.01 2.58
C LYS A 12 -4.43 -12.35 3.77
N THR A 13 -4.86 -13.28 4.60
CA THR A 13 -4.15 -13.70 5.81
C THR A 13 -2.85 -14.44 5.45
N LEU A 14 -2.89 -15.28 4.40
CA LEU A 14 -1.76 -16.12 3.98
C LEU A 14 -0.49 -15.37 3.57
N MET A 15 -0.59 -14.21 2.93
CA MET A 15 0.59 -13.48 2.42
C MET A 15 1.34 -12.73 3.54
N LEU A 16 0.60 -12.10 4.46
CA LEU A 16 1.17 -11.44 5.64
C LEU A 16 1.66 -12.46 6.67
N ASP A 17 0.99 -13.61 6.79
CA ASP A 17 1.40 -14.71 7.66
C ASP A 17 2.74 -15.31 7.20
N ASN A 18 2.96 -15.47 5.90
CA ASN A 18 4.24 -15.93 5.34
C ASN A 18 5.38 -14.96 5.66
N LEU A 19 5.18 -13.66 5.47
CA LEU A 19 6.18 -12.64 5.80
C LEU A 19 6.49 -12.66 7.32
N THR A 20 5.46 -12.69 8.15
CA THR A 20 5.59 -12.76 9.61
C THR A 20 6.29 -14.03 10.07
N GLN A 21 5.95 -15.19 9.50
CA GLN A 21 6.57 -16.47 9.82
C GLN A 21 8.05 -16.49 9.42
N ARG A 22 8.41 -15.98 8.25
CA ARG A 22 9.81 -15.91 7.80
C ARG A 22 10.64 -14.97 8.65
N LEU A 23 10.14 -13.78 8.95
CA LEU A 23 10.82 -12.85 9.85
C LEU A 23 10.97 -13.44 11.26
N SER A 24 9.97 -14.18 11.75
CA SER A 24 10.05 -14.92 13.03
C SER A 24 11.09 -16.05 12.98
N GLY A 25 11.26 -16.71 11.83
CA GLY A 25 12.30 -17.71 11.59
C GLY A 25 13.70 -17.11 11.68
N VAL A 26 13.93 -15.96 11.07
CA VAL A 26 15.19 -15.20 11.17
C VAL A 26 15.52 -14.90 12.63
N ILE A 27 14.55 -14.44 13.41
CA ILE A 27 14.72 -14.17 14.85
C ILE A 27 15.13 -15.43 15.63
N LYS A 28 14.48 -16.57 15.35
CA LYS A 28 14.79 -17.85 16.02
C LYS A 28 16.21 -18.32 15.72
N ASN A 29 16.66 -18.21 14.48
CA ASN A 29 18.01 -18.63 14.05
C ASN A 29 19.12 -17.77 14.68
N LEU A 30 18.82 -16.51 14.98
CA LEU A 30 19.75 -15.58 15.63
C LEU A 30 19.73 -15.67 17.18
N ARG A 31 18.71 -16.29 17.77
CA ARG A 31 18.52 -16.35 19.25
C ARG A 31 19.61 -17.12 20.00
N GLY A 32 20.41 -17.95 19.37
CA GLY A 32 21.47 -18.73 20.03
C GLY A 32 22.88 -18.15 19.88
N GLN A 33 23.03 -17.00 19.23
CA GLN A 33 24.34 -16.46 18.87
C GLN A 33 24.80 -15.36 19.83
N ALA A 34 26.04 -15.44 20.29
CA ALA A 34 26.60 -14.51 21.29
C ALA A 34 26.97 -13.13 20.70
N ARG A 35 27.17 -13.02 19.37
CA ARG A 35 27.54 -11.78 18.67
C ARG A 35 26.98 -11.75 17.24
N LEU A 36 26.70 -10.56 16.73
CA LEU A 36 26.45 -10.32 15.30
C LEU A 36 27.79 -10.38 14.58
N THR A 37 27.99 -11.43 13.79
CA THR A 37 29.12 -11.55 12.87
C THR A 37 28.65 -11.18 11.47
N GLU A 38 29.57 -10.79 10.60
CA GLU A 38 29.21 -10.48 9.21
C GLU A 38 28.52 -11.65 8.50
N SER A 39 28.93 -12.88 8.81
CA SER A 39 28.35 -14.10 8.24
C SER A 39 26.89 -14.30 8.68
N ASN A 40 26.58 -14.23 9.98
CA ASN A 40 25.20 -14.46 10.45
C ASN A 40 24.24 -13.31 10.10
N ILE A 41 24.76 -12.09 9.94
CA ILE A 41 24.00 -10.97 9.40
C ILE A 41 23.65 -11.23 7.93
N GLN A 42 24.59 -11.71 7.11
CA GLN A 42 24.34 -11.99 5.70
C GLN A 42 23.27 -13.06 5.51
N ASP A 43 23.31 -14.15 6.29
CA ASP A 43 22.29 -15.20 6.23
C ASP A 43 20.91 -14.65 6.63
N ALA A 44 20.83 -13.88 7.70
CA ALA A 44 19.58 -13.24 8.13
C ALA A 44 19.03 -12.25 7.09
N LEU A 45 19.89 -11.43 6.49
CA LEU A 45 19.50 -10.48 5.44
C LEU A 45 19.07 -11.18 4.16
N ARG A 46 19.62 -12.36 3.86
CA ARG A 46 19.17 -13.20 2.74
C ARG A 46 17.71 -13.64 2.93
N GLU A 47 17.38 -14.10 4.14
CA GLU A 47 16.00 -14.49 4.47
C GLU A 47 15.04 -13.30 4.42
N VAL A 48 15.44 -12.14 4.96
CA VAL A 48 14.63 -10.90 4.88
C VAL A 48 14.42 -10.49 3.42
N ARG A 49 15.46 -10.56 2.59
CA ARG A 49 15.38 -10.27 1.16
C ARG A 49 14.37 -11.20 0.46
N MET A 50 14.44 -12.50 0.73
CA MET A 50 13.51 -13.46 0.14
C MET A 50 12.07 -13.19 0.57
N ALA A 51 11.86 -12.90 1.86
CA ALA A 51 10.54 -12.58 2.39
C ALA A 51 9.92 -11.32 1.73
N LEU A 52 10.72 -10.28 1.49
CA LEU A 52 10.27 -9.06 0.81
C LEU A 52 9.94 -9.31 -0.67
N LEU A 53 10.77 -10.11 -1.38
CA LEU A 53 10.51 -10.46 -2.78
C LEU A 53 9.24 -11.31 -2.93
N GLU A 54 9.00 -12.24 -2.01
CA GLU A 54 7.76 -13.04 -1.99
C GLU A 54 6.53 -12.20 -1.62
N ALA A 55 6.72 -11.13 -0.86
CA ALA A 55 5.69 -10.12 -0.61
C ALA A 55 5.51 -9.12 -1.77
N ASP A 56 6.14 -9.41 -2.93
CA ASP A 56 6.03 -8.61 -4.17
C ASP A 56 6.59 -7.17 -4.06
N VAL A 57 7.57 -6.98 -3.18
CA VAL A 57 8.29 -5.71 -3.10
C VAL A 57 9.25 -5.59 -4.29
N ALA A 58 9.27 -4.43 -4.94
CA ALA A 58 10.10 -4.19 -6.13
C ALA A 58 11.59 -4.41 -5.83
N LEU A 59 12.30 -5.12 -6.73
CA LEU A 59 13.70 -5.51 -6.55
C LEU A 59 14.66 -4.34 -6.24
N PRO A 60 14.56 -3.16 -6.85
CA PRO A 60 15.40 -2.01 -6.48
C PRO A 60 15.21 -1.61 -5.02
N VAL A 61 13.95 -1.51 -4.57
CA VAL A 61 13.60 -1.16 -3.18
C VAL A 61 14.18 -2.19 -2.20
N VAL A 62 14.06 -3.49 -2.51
CA VAL A 62 14.63 -4.56 -1.68
C VAL A 62 16.14 -4.45 -1.61
N LYS A 63 16.83 -4.16 -2.72
CA LYS A 63 18.29 -4.01 -2.74
C LYS A 63 18.74 -2.85 -1.86
N ASP A 64 18.11 -1.70 -1.99
CA ASP A 64 18.44 -0.50 -1.22
C ASP A 64 18.17 -0.70 0.28
N PHE A 65 17.03 -1.30 0.60
CA PHE A 65 16.67 -1.64 1.98
C PHE A 65 17.69 -2.58 2.63
N ILE A 66 18.09 -3.68 1.96
CA ILE A 66 19.08 -4.62 2.48
C ILE A 66 20.44 -3.95 2.68
N ALA A 67 20.86 -3.07 1.77
CA ALA A 67 22.10 -2.32 1.90
C ALA A 67 22.09 -1.41 3.14
N GLN A 68 20.97 -0.69 3.37
CA GLN A 68 20.79 0.20 4.52
C GLN A 68 20.78 -0.59 5.84
N VAL A 69 20.04 -1.69 5.89
CA VAL A 69 20.02 -2.58 7.08
C VAL A 69 21.39 -3.14 7.38
N LYS A 70 22.15 -3.61 6.34
CA LYS A 70 23.53 -4.09 6.51
C LYS A 70 24.43 -3.02 7.11
N GLN A 71 24.41 -1.81 6.56
CA GLN A 71 25.20 -0.69 7.03
C GLN A 71 24.86 -0.31 8.48
N ALA A 72 23.58 -0.22 8.80
CA ALA A 72 23.11 0.11 10.15
C ALA A 72 23.41 -0.99 11.17
N ALA A 73 23.41 -2.28 10.77
CA ALA A 73 23.71 -3.39 11.64
C ALA A 73 25.21 -3.50 11.96
N LEU A 74 26.10 -3.25 11.00
CA LEU A 74 27.55 -3.29 11.18
C LEU A 74 28.09 -2.13 12.04
N GLY A 75 27.37 -1.00 12.10
CA GLY A 75 27.75 0.17 12.90
C GLY A 75 27.28 0.12 14.35
N GLN A 76 26.49 -0.86 14.76
CA GLN A 76 25.98 -0.97 16.13
C GLN A 76 26.81 -1.97 16.94
N GLU A 77 27.63 -1.45 17.88
CA GLU A 77 27.99 -2.26 19.05
C GLU A 77 26.71 -2.63 19.79
N VAL A 78 26.57 -3.92 20.11
CA VAL A 78 25.43 -4.40 20.88
C VAL A 78 25.47 -3.75 22.26
N ILE A 79 24.78 -2.62 22.41
CA ILE A 79 24.75 -1.85 23.66
C ILE A 79 23.85 -2.61 24.64
N GLY A 80 24.46 -3.11 25.72
CA GLY A 80 23.77 -3.69 26.87
C GLY A 80 23.35 -5.15 26.69
N ASN A 81 22.40 -5.61 27.50
CA ASN A 81 21.91 -6.98 27.61
C ASN A 81 21.03 -7.47 26.44
N LEU A 82 21.07 -6.83 25.27
CA LEU A 82 20.28 -7.23 24.12
C LEU A 82 20.92 -8.41 23.41
N ASN A 83 20.12 -9.43 23.10
CA ASN A 83 20.54 -10.52 22.23
C ASN A 83 20.79 -9.97 20.81
N PRO A 84 21.88 -10.37 20.12
CA PRO A 84 22.20 -9.96 18.75
C PRO A 84 21.03 -10.04 17.76
N GLY A 85 20.19 -11.08 17.87
CA GLY A 85 18.98 -11.21 17.06
C GLY A 85 17.95 -10.10 17.31
N GLN A 86 17.81 -9.66 18.55
CA GLN A 86 16.89 -8.55 18.89
C GLN A 86 17.43 -7.21 18.37
N ALA A 87 18.74 -7.02 18.41
CA ALA A 87 19.37 -5.83 17.85
C ALA A 87 19.15 -5.73 16.32
N LEU A 88 19.33 -6.83 15.58
CA LEU A 88 19.05 -6.86 14.15
C LEU A 88 17.56 -6.61 13.83
N VAL A 89 16.65 -7.20 14.61
CA VAL A 89 15.21 -6.92 14.47
C VAL A 89 14.90 -5.45 14.67
N GLY A 90 15.51 -4.82 15.67
CA GLY A 90 15.39 -3.37 15.91
C GLY A 90 15.90 -2.53 14.74
N VAL A 91 17.00 -2.94 14.08
CA VAL A 91 17.51 -2.28 12.87
C VAL A 91 16.53 -2.44 11.72
N VAL A 92 16.10 -3.68 11.43
CA VAL A 92 15.12 -3.97 10.36
C VAL A 92 13.83 -3.17 10.57
N HIS A 93 13.33 -3.12 11.80
CA HIS A 93 12.11 -2.36 12.14
C HIS A 93 12.29 -0.86 11.90
N ARG A 94 13.40 -0.25 12.32
CA ARG A 94 13.66 1.17 12.07
C ARG A 94 13.77 1.48 10.58
N GLU A 95 14.47 0.65 9.82
CA GLU A 95 14.60 0.86 8.37
C GLU A 95 13.27 0.63 7.62
N LEU A 96 12.39 -0.26 8.11
CA LEU A 96 11.03 -0.39 7.59
C LEU A 96 10.19 0.86 7.86
N ILE A 97 10.27 1.43 9.08
CA ILE A 97 9.59 2.69 9.40
C ILE A 97 10.08 3.80 8.46
N ARG A 98 11.40 3.92 8.28
CA ARG A 98 11.99 4.90 7.38
C ARG A 98 11.53 4.74 5.93
N LEU A 99 11.46 3.50 5.44
CA LEU A 99 10.97 3.18 4.10
C LEU A 99 9.49 3.51 3.93
N MET A 100 8.67 3.28 4.96
CA MET A 100 7.22 3.55 4.97
C MET A 100 6.88 5.02 5.21
N GLY A 101 7.82 5.80 5.69
CA GLY A 101 7.63 7.20 6.13
C GLY A 101 7.54 7.32 7.66
N GLU A 102 8.33 8.23 8.22
CA GLU A 102 8.45 8.43 9.67
C GLU A 102 7.25 9.17 10.28
N HIS A 103 6.54 9.93 9.45
CA HIS A 103 5.41 10.76 9.87
C HIS A 103 4.16 10.46 9.06
N ASN A 104 3.02 10.62 9.69
CA ASN A 104 1.72 10.56 9.03
C ASN A 104 1.33 11.98 8.60
N ASP A 105 1.40 12.26 7.30
CA ASP A 105 0.97 13.52 6.73
C ASP A 105 -0.51 13.48 6.37
N ALA A 106 -1.21 14.57 6.71
CA ALA A 106 -2.59 14.76 6.28
C ALA A 106 -2.66 15.01 4.76
N LEU A 107 -3.80 14.69 4.15
CA LEU A 107 -4.03 15.01 2.75
C LEU A 107 -3.98 16.53 2.52
N ASN A 108 -3.04 16.98 1.70
CA ASN A 108 -2.98 18.38 1.29
C ASN A 108 -3.94 18.62 0.12
N LEU A 109 -5.09 19.21 0.41
CA LEU A 109 -6.09 19.63 -0.57
C LEU A 109 -6.05 21.15 -0.86
N ALA A 110 -5.07 21.89 -0.33
CA ALA A 110 -4.87 23.31 -0.56
C ALA A 110 -4.12 23.56 -1.90
N ILE A 111 -4.72 23.04 -2.98
CA ILE A 111 -4.20 23.16 -4.35
C ILE A 111 -5.32 23.67 -5.28
N THR A 112 -4.96 24.06 -6.50
CA THR A 112 -5.95 24.41 -7.52
C THR A 112 -6.87 23.23 -7.83
N PRO A 113 -8.20 23.34 -7.63
CA PRO A 113 -9.14 22.24 -7.88
C PRO A 113 -9.18 21.80 -9.34
N PRO A 114 -9.47 20.51 -9.58
CA PRO A 114 -9.66 19.47 -8.58
C PRO A 114 -8.34 18.90 -8.07
N ALA A 115 -8.28 18.62 -6.76
CA ALA A 115 -7.22 17.79 -6.20
C ALA A 115 -7.39 16.35 -6.72
N VAL A 116 -6.36 15.79 -7.33
CA VAL A 116 -6.41 14.42 -7.87
C VAL A 116 -5.79 13.45 -6.87
N ILE A 117 -6.57 12.46 -6.44
CA ILE A 117 -6.14 11.37 -5.57
C ILE A 117 -6.15 10.08 -6.36
N LEU A 118 -4.96 9.49 -6.59
CA LEU A 118 -4.80 8.21 -7.25
C LEU A 118 -4.72 7.10 -6.22
N MET A 119 -5.66 6.15 -6.26
CA MET A 119 -5.68 4.99 -5.37
C MET A 119 -4.81 3.88 -5.95
N ALA A 120 -3.60 3.71 -5.43
CA ALA A 120 -2.65 2.69 -5.86
C ALA A 120 -2.49 1.57 -4.82
N GLY A 121 -2.13 0.37 -5.26
CA GLY A 121 -1.86 -0.78 -4.38
C GLY A 121 -2.20 -2.12 -5.03
N LEU A 122 -1.85 -3.20 -4.33
CA LEU A 122 -2.06 -4.57 -4.78
C LEU A 122 -3.54 -4.93 -4.90
N GLN A 123 -3.83 -5.99 -5.63
CA GLN A 123 -5.16 -6.55 -5.69
C GLN A 123 -5.65 -6.95 -4.29
N GLY A 124 -6.88 -6.61 -3.98
CA GLY A 124 -7.44 -6.90 -2.66
C GLY A 124 -6.93 -5.98 -1.53
N ALA A 125 -6.07 -4.97 -1.76
CA ALA A 125 -5.62 -4.00 -0.75
C ALA A 125 -6.73 -3.07 -0.21
N GLY A 126 -7.94 -3.15 -0.75
CA GLY A 126 -9.08 -2.35 -0.31
C GLY A 126 -9.18 -0.97 -0.97
N LYS A 127 -8.56 -0.75 -2.13
CA LYS A 127 -8.59 0.55 -2.85
C LYS A 127 -10.01 1.06 -3.07
N THR A 128 -10.87 0.30 -3.72
CA THR A 128 -12.26 0.67 -4.01
C THR A 128 -13.04 1.01 -2.74
N THR A 129 -12.90 0.20 -1.68
CA THR A 129 -13.56 0.47 -0.39
C THR A 129 -13.00 1.74 0.26
N THR A 130 -11.70 1.96 0.18
CA THR A 130 -11.04 3.16 0.73
C THR A 130 -11.43 4.40 -0.08
N SER A 131 -11.55 4.30 -1.42
CA SER A 131 -12.06 5.38 -2.27
C SER A 131 -13.43 5.88 -1.80
N GLY A 132 -14.36 4.96 -1.54
CA GLY A 132 -15.68 5.32 -1.03
C GLY A 132 -15.66 5.94 0.37
N LYS A 133 -14.88 5.36 1.30
CA LYS A 133 -14.73 5.89 2.66
C LYS A 133 -14.11 7.29 2.67
N LEU A 134 -13.06 7.49 1.85
CA LEU A 134 -12.40 8.78 1.71
C LEU A 134 -13.33 9.82 1.09
N ALA A 135 -14.03 9.46 0.02
CA ALA A 135 -15.01 10.35 -0.61
C ALA A 135 -16.12 10.78 0.35
N LYS A 136 -16.63 9.84 1.17
CA LYS A 136 -17.60 10.15 2.22
C LYS A 136 -17.03 11.12 3.26
N LEU A 137 -15.83 10.86 3.75
CA LEU A 137 -15.15 11.74 4.73
C LEU A 137 -14.97 13.15 4.17
N LEU A 138 -14.49 13.28 2.94
CA LEU A 138 -14.26 14.58 2.30
C LEU A 138 -15.57 15.34 2.10
N ARG A 139 -16.65 14.65 1.68
CA ARG A 139 -17.97 15.27 1.53
C ARG A 139 -18.56 15.70 2.86
N GLU A 140 -18.60 14.81 3.86
CA GLU A 140 -19.31 15.06 5.12
C GLU A 140 -18.55 15.99 6.05
N GLN A 141 -17.24 15.79 6.21
CA GLN A 141 -16.43 16.53 7.17
C GLN A 141 -15.81 17.80 6.58
N GLN A 142 -15.36 17.72 5.31
CA GLN A 142 -14.66 18.85 4.68
C GLN A 142 -15.53 19.61 3.67
N LYS A 143 -16.80 19.18 3.48
CA LYS A 143 -17.76 19.81 2.56
C LYS A 143 -17.26 19.94 1.12
N LYS A 144 -16.41 19.00 0.69
CA LYS A 144 -15.84 18.96 -0.66
C LYS A 144 -16.79 18.30 -1.64
N LYS A 145 -16.87 18.84 -2.85
CA LYS A 145 -17.54 18.20 -3.98
C LYS A 145 -16.59 17.18 -4.60
N VAL A 146 -16.90 15.90 -4.46
CA VAL A 146 -16.03 14.80 -4.85
C VAL A 146 -16.57 14.10 -6.09
N LEU A 147 -15.68 13.76 -7.03
CA LEU A 147 -15.95 12.91 -8.17
C LEU A 147 -15.19 11.59 -8.00
N LEU A 148 -15.88 10.46 -8.16
CA LEU A 148 -15.27 9.13 -8.22
C LEU A 148 -15.18 8.66 -9.67
N VAL A 149 -14.06 7.99 -10.02
CA VAL A 149 -13.89 7.32 -11.31
C VAL A 149 -13.20 5.98 -11.12
N SER A 150 -13.64 4.93 -11.83
CA SER A 150 -12.92 3.66 -11.88
C SER A 150 -12.07 3.60 -13.15
N CYS A 151 -10.77 3.40 -12.98
CA CYS A 151 -9.81 3.12 -14.05
C CYS A 151 -9.47 1.61 -14.10
N ASP A 152 -10.18 0.75 -13.34
CA ASP A 152 -10.00 -0.71 -13.36
C ASP A 152 -10.82 -1.35 -14.49
N VAL A 153 -10.33 -1.24 -15.71
CA VAL A 153 -10.95 -1.81 -16.92
C VAL A 153 -10.76 -3.33 -17.04
N TYR A 154 -9.92 -3.92 -16.19
CA TYR A 154 -9.64 -5.36 -16.24
C TYR A 154 -10.68 -6.19 -15.50
N ARG A 155 -11.49 -5.55 -14.66
CA ARG A 155 -12.55 -6.19 -13.87
C ARG A 155 -13.86 -5.41 -14.02
N PRO A 156 -14.75 -5.85 -14.92
CA PRO A 156 -16.04 -5.16 -15.14
C PRO A 156 -16.83 -4.94 -13.86
N ALA A 157 -16.81 -5.92 -12.95
CA ALA A 157 -17.46 -5.82 -11.66
C ALA A 157 -16.90 -4.69 -10.76
N ALA A 158 -15.64 -4.27 -10.95
CA ALA A 158 -15.04 -3.19 -10.15
C ALA A 158 -15.65 -1.83 -10.48
N ILE A 159 -15.94 -1.58 -11.75
CA ILE A 159 -16.62 -0.34 -12.20
C ILE A 159 -18.01 -0.26 -11.58
N GLU A 160 -18.82 -1.34 -11.68
CA GLU A 160 -20.17 -1.39 -11.12
C GLU A 160 -20.15 -1.32 -9.58
N GLN A 161 -19.16 -1.94 -8.94
CA GLN A 161 -18.98 -1.87 -7.48
C GLN A 161 -18.76 -0.41 -7.03
N LEU A 162 -17.85 0.32 -7.70
CA LEU A 162 -17.58 1.71 -7.34
C LEU A 162 -18.77 2.62 -7.67
N ARG A 163 -19.49 2.38 -8.78
CA ARG A 163 -20.71 3.09 -9.16
C ARG A 163 -21.78 2.92 -8.09
N THR A 164 -22.06 1.68 -7.68
CA THR A 164 -23.03 1.38 -6.62
C THR A 164 -22.67 2.06 -5.31
N LEU A 165 -21.38 2.04 -4.95
CA LEU A 165 -20.87 2.69 -3.74
C LEU A 165 -21.06 4.22 -3.83
N ALA A 166 -20.78 4.83 -4.98
CA ALA A 166 -20.97 6.26 -5.20
C ALA A 166 -22.44 6.65 -5.05
N GLN A 167 -23.37 5.86 -5.62
CA GLN A 167 -24.80 6.06 -5.49
C GLN A 167 -25.28 5.96 -4.03
N GLN A 168 -24.85 4.94 -3.29
CA GLN A 168 -25.19 4.77 -1.88
C GLN A 168 -24.68 5.93 -1.00
N LEU A 169 -23.54 6.51 -1.39
CA LEU A 169 -22.94 7.63 -0.70
C LEU A 169 -23.37 8.99 -1.26
N GLU A 170 -24.26 9.04 -2.25
CA GLU A 170 -24.68 10.27 -2.96
C GLU A 170 -23.48 11.12 -3.43
N ILE A 171 -22.50 10.48 -4.05
CA ILE A 171 -21.27 11.09 -4.57
C ILE A 171 -21.30 10.98 -6.09
N ASP A 172 -20.85 12.02 -6.78
CA ASP A 172 -20.79 12.03 -8.24
C ASP A 172 -19.84 10.94 -8.74
N PHE A 173 -20.26 10.22 -9.78
CA PHE A 173 -19.50 9.16 -10.42
C PHE A 173 -19.33 9.45 -11.92
N PHE A 174 -18.07 9.40 -12.39
CA PHE A 174 -17.76 9.47 -13.81
C PHE A 174 -17.87 8.09 -14.44
N ALA A 175 -18.77 7.94 -15.42
CA ALA A 175 -18.97 6.67 -16.10
C ALA A 175 -17.75 6.32 -16.96
N SER A 176 -17.21 5.14 -16.78
CA SER A 176 -16.13 4.55 -17.57
C SER A 176 -16.55 3.22 -18.17
N ASP A 177 -15.88 2.81 -19.24
CA ASP A 177 -16.14 1.56 -19.95
C ASP A 177 -14.85 0.74 -20.11
N ILE A 178 -15.01 -0.61 -20.09
CA ILE A 178 -13.89 -1.56 -20.18
C ILE A 178 -13.12 -1.49 -21.51
N SER A 179 -13.73 -0.94 -22.56
CA SER A 179 -13.08 -0.75 -23.87
C SER A 179 -12.11 0.42 -23.91
N GLN A 180 -12.18 1.31 -22.92
CA GLN A 180 -11.35 2.50 -22.84
C GLN A 180 -9.99 2.19 -22.18
N LYS A 181 -8.98 3.00 -22.48
CA LYS A 181 -7.70 2.93 -21.76
C LYS A 181 -7.80 3.64 -20.41
N PRO A 182 -7.18 3.09 -19.35
CA PRO A 182 -7.20 3.71 -18.01
C PRO A 182 -6.76 5.18 -18.00
N GLN A 183 -5.75 5.52 -18.81
CA GLN A 183 -5.25 6.89 -18.93
C GLN A 183 -6.28 7.83 -19.56
N ASP A 184 -6.96 7.39 -20.62
CA ASP A 184 -7.99 8.19 -21.29
C ASP A 184 -9.19 8.44 -20.38
N ILE A 185 -9.59 7.43 -19.60
CA ILE A 185 -10.62 7.55 -18.55
C ILE A 185 -10.22 8.61 -17.52
N ALA A 186 -8.99 8.53 -17.00
CA ALA A 186 -8.50 9.45 -15.97
C ALA A 186 -8.47 10.90 -16.49
N LEU A 187 -7.98 11.12 -17.72
CA LEU A 187 -7.94 12.44 -18.34
C LEU A 187 -9.34 13.00 -18.61
N ALA A 188 -10.25 12.18 -19.13
CA ALA A 188 -11.63 12.56 -19.35
C ALA A 188 -12.36 12.91 -18.06
N ALA A 189 -12.13 12.12 -16.99
CA ALA A 189 -12.69 12.39 -15.66
C ALA A 189 -12.13 13.69 -15.06
N LEU A 190 -10.84 13.97 -15.26
CA LEU A 190 -10.20 15.22 -14.82
C LEU A 190 -10.82 16.45 -15.53
N ASP A 191 -11.00 16.36 -16.84
CA ASP A 191 -11.63 17.43 -17.61
C ASP A 191 -13.11 17.63 -17.21
N PHE A 192 -13.83 16.53 -17.00
CA PHE A 192 -15.19 16.59 -16.46
C PHE A 192 -15.22 17.24 -15.08
N ALA A 193 -14.32 16.84 -14.17
CA ALA A 193 -14.23 17.39 -12.83
C ALA A 193 -14.01 18.91 -12.83
N ARG A 194 -13.12 19.40 -13.72
CA ARG A 194 -12.87 20.84 -13.90
C ARG A 194 -14.10 21.58 -14.40
N ARG A 195 -14.76 21.06 -15.43
CA ARG A 195 -15.95 21.70 -16.01
C ARG A 195 -17.14 21.73 -15.05
N HIS A 196 -17.24 20.77 -14.14
CA HIS A 196 -18.34 20.67 -13.18
C HIS A 196 -17.98 21.16 -11.78
N TYR A 197 -16.83 21.82 -11.63
CA TYR A 197 -16.39 22.45 -10.38
C TYR A 197 -16.33 21.45 -9.20
N HIS A 198 -15.72 20.27 -9.42
CA HIS A 198 -15.39 19.36 -8.34
C HIS A 198 -14.11 19.82 -7.63
N ASP A 199 -14.11 19.71 -6.30
CA ASP A 199 -12.93 20.01 -5.48
C ASP A 199 -11.91 18.89 -5.54
N VAL A 200 -12.39 17.64 -5.63
CA VAL A 200 -11.55 16.43 -5.56
C VAL A 200 -12.00 15.40 -6.60
N LEU A 201 -11.04 14.81 -7.29
CA LEU A 201 -11.19 13.63 -8.14
C LEU A 201 -10.46 12.46 -7.49
N ILE A 202 -11.17 11.37 -7.18
CA ILE A 202 -10.57 10.13 -6.69
C ILE A 202 -10.62 9.10 -7.81
N ALA A 203 -9.44 8.67 -8.30
CA ALA A 203 -9.31 7.65 -9.33
C ALA A 203 -8.93 6.29 -8.69
N ASP A 204 -9.87 5.34 -8.75
CA ASP A 204 -9.67 3.95 -8.31
C ASP A 204 -9.01 3.16 -9.42
N THR A 205 -7.82 2.60 -9.17
CA THR A 205 -7.04 1.87 -10.18
C THR A 205 -7.10 0.36 -9.97
N ALA A 206 -6.78 -0.39 -11.03
CA ALA A 206 -6.58 -1.82 -10.94
C ALA A 206 -5.50 -2.17 -9.92
N GLY A 207 -5.71 -3.24 -9.15
CA GLY A 207 -4.65 -3.82 -8.32
C GLY A 207 -3.68 -4.58 -9.19
N ARG A 208 -2.39 -4.23 -9.15
CA ARG A 208 -1.35 -4.94 -9.89
C ARG A 208 -0.23 -5.36 -8.97
N LEU A 209 0.40 -6.47 -9.32
CA LEU A 209 1.66 -6.92 -8.75
C LEU A 209 2.79 -6.04 -9.31
N ALA A 210 3.85 -5.79 -8.53
CA ALA A 210 4.99 -4.99 -8.98
C ALA A 210 5.64 -5.55 -10.25
N THR A 211 5.58 -6.86 -10.45
CA THR A 211 6.06 -7.58 -11.64
C THR A 211 5.28 -7.28 -12.92
N GLN A 212 4.08 -6.69 -12.81
CA GLN A 212 3.22 -6.35 -13.97
C GLN A 212 3.34 -4.88 -14.41
N LEU A 213 4.18 -4.08 -13.76
CA LEU A 213 4.40 -2.66 -14.10
C LEU A 213 5.03 -2.45 -15.47
N HIS A 214 5.61 -3.48 -16.08
CA HIS A 214 6.20 -3.42 -17.42
C HIS A 214 5.17 -3.39 -18.56
N LEU A 215 3.87 -3.48 -18.25
CA LEU A 215 2.78 -3.51 -19.24
C LEU A 215 1.96 -2.19 -19.26
N MET A 216 2.49 -1.12 -18.67
CA MET A 216 1.91 0.22 -18.75
C MET A 216 2.56 1.05 -19.85
#